data_42cb5fbff5d6f337907870f14b7ff566
#
_entry.id   42cb5fbff5d6f337907870f14b7ff566
#
_cell.length_a   1.000
_cell.length_b   1.000
_cell.length_c   1.000
_cell.angle_alpha   90.00
_cell.angle_beta   90.00
_cell.angle_gamma   90.00
#
_symmetry.space_group_name_H-M   'P 1'
#
loop_
_entity.id
_entity.type
_entity.pdbx_description
1 polymer ?
#
loop_
_entity_poly.entity_id
_entity_poly.type
_entity_poly.pdbx_seq_one_letter_code
_entity_poly.pdbx_strand_id
1 'polypeptide(L)'
;QKELSATYIKALMNLLGIIDYFSEGDPGFSLRDAEKIQNLNVKVTKREYLLQIPSEKIYGYVEVACQGLDRAALFLQMRCGIRKLGEIHYNLMWVILGTVFLDEAWFEDSEVLDYMEVWYWSAILSGEVKIEQNRAFIRNLQNVLSEIQNIKESDKKFTKALCNNVLTDKKFADRDIVLMK
;
A
#
# COMPACT_ATOMS: atom_id res chain seq x y z
N GLN A 1 22.61 -7.70 5.81
CA GLN A 1 22.70 -6.97 4.54
C GLN A 1 22.11 -7.75 3.36
N LYS A 2 22.34 -9.07 3.20
CA LYS A 2 21.79 -9.88 2.09
C LYS A 2 20.25 -10.02 2.16
N GLU A 3 19.68 -10.19 3.35
CA GLU A 3 18.22 -10.28 3.55
C GLU A 3 17.51 -8.96 3.28
N LEU A 4 18.10 -7.85 3.70
CA LEU A 4 17.55 -6.51 3.46
C LEU A 4 17.46 -6.21 1.96
N SER A 5 18.50 -6.57 1.21
CA SER A 5 18.55 -6.42 -0.24
C SER A 5 17.48 -7.27 -0.94
N ALA A 6 17.23 -8.50 -0.50
CA ALA A 6 16.21 -9.38 -1.08
C ALA A 6 14.78 -8.87 -0.83
N THR A 7 14.50 -8.34 0.36
CA THR A 7 13.20 -7.74 0.70
C THR A 7 12.94 -6.49 -0.14
N TYR A 8 13.94 -5.62 -0.27
CA TYR A 8 13.85 -4.42 -1.11
C TYR A 8 13.58 -4.78 -2.56
N ILE A 9 14.34 -5.71 -3.12
CA ILE A 9 14.16 -6.15 -4.52
C ILE A 9 12.75 -6.72 -4.75
N LYS A 10 12.24 -7.55 -3.82
CA LYS A 10 10.87 -8.08 -3.93
C LYS A 10 9.81 -6.97 -3.89
N ALA A 11 9.95 -6.00 -3.01
CA ALA A 11 9.04 -4.87 -2.93
C ALA A 11 9.09 -4.04 -4.22
N LEU A 12 10.29 -3.75 -4.71
CA LEU A 12 10.50 -3.04 -5.97
C LEU A 12 9.84 -3.77 -7.14
N MET A 13 10.05 -5.08 -7.28
CA MET A 13 9.44 -5.86 -8.35
C MET A 13 7.91 -5.84 -8.30
N ASN A 14 7.31 -5.99 -7.12
CA ASN A 14 5.85 -5.87 -6.98
C ASN A 14 5.35 -4.49 -7.40
N LEU A 15 6.07 -3.44 -7.02
CA LEU A 15 5.71 -2.07 -7.36
C LEU A 15 5.84 -1.79 -8.86
N LEU A 16 6.86 -2.35 -9.53
CA LEU A 16 7.01 -2.26 -10.99
C LEU A 16 5.80 -2.85 -11.73
N GLY A 17 5.30 -4.01 -11.30
CA GLY A 17 4.11 -4.61 -11.91
C GLY A 17 2.85 -3.76 -11.71
N ILE A 18 2.71 -3.11 -10.55
CA ILE A 18 1.61 -2.20 -10.28
C ILE A 18 1.72 -0.94 -11.14
N ILE A 19 2.91 -0.35 -11.24
CA ILE A 19 3.16 0.84 -12.07
C ILE A 19 2.83 0.53 -13.53
N ASP A 20 3.31 -0.59 -14.07
CA ASP A 20 3.03 -0.99 -15.45
C ASP A 20 1.52 -1.14 -15.70
N TYR A 21 0.81 -1.80 -14.79
CA TYR A 21 -0.65 -1.97 -14.88
C TYR A 21 -1.40 -0.63 -14.91
N PHE A 22 -1.06 0.30 -14.03
CA PHE A 22 -1.72 1.61 -14.00
C PHE A 22 -1.28 2.54 -15.15
N SER A 23 -0.13 2.27 -15.78
CA SER A 23 0.38 3.02 -16.94
C SER A 23 -0.18 2.52 -18.28
N GLU A 24 -0.87 1.38 -18.33
CA GLU A 24 -1.46 0.87 -19.58
C GLU A 24 -2.53 1.80 -20.12
N GLY A 25 -2.36 2.22 -21.38
CA GLY A 25 -3.34 3.01 -22.13
C GLY A 25 -3.35 4.52 -21.84
N ASP A 26 -2.47 5.02 -20.95
CA ASP A 26 -2.40 6.43 -20.62
C ASP A 26 -0.94 6.92 -20.72
N PRO A 27 -0.65 8.08 -21.34
CA PRO A 27 0.70 8.66 -21.32
C PRO A 27 1.13 9.13 -19.91
N GLY A 28 0.22 9.13 -18.92
CA GLY A 28 0.49 9.45 -17.52
C GLY A 28 0.10 8.32 -16.59
N PHE A 29 0.98 8.00 -15.62
CA PHE A 29 0.64 7.12 -14.51
C PHE A 29 -0.44 7.76 -13.62
N SER A 30 -1.55 7.08 -13.38
CA SER A 30 -2.61 7.54 -12.48
C SER A 30 -3.18 6.42 -11.63
N LEU A 31 -3.14 6.60 -10.32
CA LEU A 31 -3.80 5.73 -9.33
C LEU A 31 -5.28 6.06 -9.12
N ARG A 32 -5.84 7.00 -9.90
CA ARG A 32 -7.20 7.55 -9.69
C ARG A 32 -8.24 6.93 -10.60
N ASP A 33 -7.86 5.93 -11.39
CA ASP A 33 -8.77 5.22 -12.28
C ASP A 33 -9.52 4.14 -11.49
N ALA A 34 -10.79 4.42 -11.17
CA ALA A 34 -11.64 3.52 -10.38
C ALA A 34 -11.85 2.16 -11.07
N GLU A 35 -11.92 2.12 -12.40
CA GLU A 35 -12.08 0.87 -13.15
C GLU A 35 -10.81 0.02 -13.06
N LYS A 36 -9.64 0.62 -13.23
CA LYS A 36 -8.36 -0.05 -13.05
C LYS A 36 -8.18 -0.55 -11.61
N ILE A 37 -8.58 0.23 -10.61
CA ILE A 37 -8.52 -0.21 -9.21
C ILE A 37 -9.39 -1.47 -8.99
N GLN A 38 -10.64 -1.47 -9.46
CA GLN A 38 -11.54 -2.61 -9.30
C GLN A 38 -11.06 -3.86 -10.04
N ASN A 39 -10.44 -3.69 -11.20
CA ASN A 39 -9.94 -4.78 -12.03
C ASN A 39 -8.53 -5.24 -11.66
N LEU A 40 -7.86 -4.57 -10.71
CA LEU A 40 -6.53 -4.96 -10.25
C LEU A 40 -6.57 -6.39 -9.69
N ASN A 41 -5.66 -7.23 -10.13
CA ASN A 41 -5.63 -8.63 -9.70
C ASN A 41 -4.20 -9.11 -9.41
N VAL A 42 -4.10 -10.29 -8.81
CA VAL A 42 -2.83 -10.87 -8.36
C VAL A 42 -1.82 -11.15 -9.50
N LYS A 43 -2.24 -11.11 -10.75
CA LYS A 43 -1.35 -11.36 -11.90
C LYS A 43 -0.21 -10.34 -11.96
N VAL A 44 -0.47 -9.09 -11.59
CA VAL A 44 0.53 -8.01 -11.62
C VAL A 44 1.76 -8.24 -10.72
N THR A 45 1.63 -9.12 -9.72
CA THR A 45 2.74 -9.49 -8.82
C THR A 45 3.42 -10.80 -9.21
N LYS A 46 2.96 -11.44 -10.28
CA LYS A 46 3.54 -12.70 -10.75
C LYS A 46 4.76 -12.46 -11.63
N ARG A 47 5.73 -13.36 -11.50
CA ARG A 47 6.96 -13.32 -12.28
C ARG A 47 6.68 -13.29 -13.80
N GLU A 48 5.69 -14.05 -14.24
CA GLU A 48 5.30 -14.14 -15.66
C GLU A 48 4.86 -12.78 -16.21
N TYR A 49 4.14 -11.99 -15.42
CA TYR A 49 3.74 -10.64 -15.78
C TYR A 49 4.95 -9.69 -15.85
N LEU A 50 5.78 -9.72 -14.82
CA LEU A 50 6.97 -8.86 -14.75
C LEU A 50 7.96 -9.09 -15.89
N LEU A 51 8.08 -10.34 -16.37
CA LEU A 51 8.94 -10.68 -17.51
C LEU A 51 8.39 -10.20 -18.87
N GLN A 52 7.12 -9.77 -18.92
CA GLN A 52 6.50 -9.21 -20.12
C GLN A 52 6.66 -7.70 -20.23
N ILE A 53 7.08 -7.03 -19.14
CA ILE A 53 7.31 -5.58 -19.14
C ILE A 53 8.52 -5.27 -20.05
N PRO A 54 8.36 -4.42 -21.07
CA PRO A 54 9.47 -4.03 -21.94
C PRO A 54 10.60 -3.37 -21.16
N SER A 55 11.85 -3.74 -21.50
CA SER A 55 13.03 -3.23 -20.78
C SER A 55 13.12 -1.71 -20.80
N GLU A 56 12.66 -1.07 -21.88
CA GLU A 56 12.66 0.39 -22.02
C GLU A 56 11.78 1.08 -20.97
N LYS A 57 10.66 0.45 -20.58
CA LYS A 57 9.77 0.96 -19.56
C LYS A 57 10.34 0.76 -18.15
N ILE A 58 11.06 -0.34 -17.92
CA ILE A 58 11.58 -0.70 -16.59
C ILE A 58 12.47 0.41 -16.04
N TYR A 59 13.32 1.04 -16.84
CA TYR A 59 14.21 2.11 -16.38
C TYR A 59 13.44 3.29 -15.78
N GLY A 60 12.40 3.77 -16.47
CA GLY A 60 11.54 4.84 -15.94
C GLY A 60 10.76 4.42 -14.70
N TYR A 61 10.25 3.19 -14.69
CA TYR A 61 9.47 2.67 -13.56
C TYR A 61 10.30 2.45 -12.29
N VAL A 62 11.58 2.06 -12.43
CA VAL A 62 12.47 1.86 -11.28
C VAL A 62 12.65 3.14 -10.48
N GLU A 63 12.88 4.27 -11.14
CA GLU A 63 13.04 5.55 -10.46
C GLU A 63 11.78 5.93 -9.68
N VAL A 64 10.63 5.85 -10.32
CA VAL A 64 9.32 6.14 -9.70
C VAL A 64 9.03 5.18 -8.53
N ALA A 65 9.31 3.89 -8.72
CA ALA A 65 9.12 2.88 -7.68
C ALA A 65 10.04 3.11 -6.47
N CYS A 66 11.30 3.48 -6.69
CA CYS A 66 12.22 3.83 -5.60
C CYS A 66 11.71 5.04 -4.81
N GLN A 67 11.24 6.09 -5.49
CA GLN A 67 10.65 7.27 -4.82
C GLN A 67 9.46 6.88 -3.95
N GLY A 68 8.54 6.04 -4.45
CA GLY A 68 7.41 5.55 -3.67
C GLY A 68 7.84 4.75 -2.43
N LEU A 69 8.82 3.86 -2.57
CA LEU A 69 9.35 3.07 -1.44
C LEU A 69 10.09 3.94 -0.42
N ASP A 70 10.82 4.95 -0.85
CA ASP A 70 11.52 5.89 0.03
C ASP A 70 10.54 6.76 0.82
N ARG A 71 9.48 7.27 0.17
CA ARG A 71 8.38 7.98 0.84
C ARG A 71 7.67 7.08 1.85
N ALA A 72 7.42 5.81 1.51
CA ALA A 72 6.84 4.83 2.43
C ALA A 72 7.75 4.56 3.63
N ALA A 73 9.06 4.46 3.43
CA ALA A 73 10.02 4.30 4.53
C ALA A 73 10.03 5.54 5.44
N LEU A 74 10.01 6.74 4.86
CA LEU A 74 9.93 8.00 5.61
C LEU A 74 8.63 8.09 6.43
N PHE A 75 7.48 7.73 5.83
CA PHE A 75 6.19 7.66 6.53
C PHE A 75 6.25 6.69 7.72
N LEU A 76 6.74 5.48 7.52
CA LEU A 76 6.87 4.48 8.57
C LEU A 76 7.76 4.96 9.71
N GLN A 77 8.85 5.65 9.39
CA GLN A 77 9.76 6.21 10.40
C GLN A 77 9.11 7.34 11.19
N MET A 78 8.46 8.27 10.50
CA MET A 78 7.94 9.50 11.13
C MET A 78 6.61 9.28 11.86
N ARG A 79 5.71 8.46 11.29
CA ARG A 79 4.35 8.27 11.80
C ARG A 79 4.21 6.98 12.61
N CYS A 80 4.86 5.90 12.19
CA CYS A 80 4.68 4.59 12.82
C CYS A 80 5.84 4.21 13.75
N GLY A 81 6.93 5.01 13.82
CA GLY A 81 8.09 4.75 14.67
C GLY A 81 8.95 3.57 14.20
N ILE A 82 8.72 3.05 12.99
CA ILE A 82 9.45 1.93 12.40
C ILE A 82 10.75 2.45 11.79
N ARG A 83 11.88 2.09 12.39
CA ARG A 83 13.19 2.61 11.96
C ARG A 83 13.98 1.69 11.05
N LYS A 84 13.60 0.42 10.99
CA LYS A 84 14.32 -0.60 10.21
C LYS A 84 13.31 -1.44 9.42
N LEU A 85 13.64 -1.78 8.18
CA LEU A 85 12.79 -2.63 7.35
C LEU A 85 12.51 -4.00 7.98
N GLY A 86 13.41 -4.52 8.79
CA GLY A 86 13.21 -5.78 9.53
C GLY A 86 12.15 -5.70 10.64
N GLU A 87 11.69 -4.51 11.00
CA GLU A 87 10.60 -4.29 11.97
C GLU A 87 9.24 -4.31 11.29
N ILE A 88 9.18 -4.30 9.96
CA ILE A 88 7.93 -4.39 9.20
C ILE A 88 7.45 -5.83 9.25
N HIS A 89 6.34 -6.08 9.94
CA HIS A 89 5.77 -7.42 10.14
C HIS A 89 5.39 -8.10 8.82
N TYR A 90 5.01 -7.31 7.79
CA TYR A 90 4.58 -7.81 6.48
C TYR A 90 5.13 -6.94 5.38
N ASN A 91 6.05 -7.48 4.60
CA ASN A 91 6.71 -6.76 3.51
C ASN A 91 5.73 -6.18 2.46
N LEU A 92 4.58 -6.82 2.26
CA LEU A 92 3.55 -6.34 1.33
C LEU A 92 2.87 -5.05 1.80
N MET A 93 2.85 -4.76 3.10
CA MET A 93 2.36 -3.46 3.60
C MET A 93 3.24 -2.30 3.12
N TRP A 94 4.54 -2.53 3.05
CA TRP A 94 5.46 -1.53 2.50
C TRP A 94 5.20 -1.27 1.01
N VAL A 95 4.85 -2.32 0.25
CA VAL A 95 4.46 -2.17 -1.16
C VAL A 95 3.16 -1.38 -1.30
N ILE A 96 2.15 -1.60 -0.42
CA ILE A 96 0.92 -0.81 -0.43
C ILE A 96 1.21 0.67 -0.14
N LEU A 97 1.98 0.95 0.91
CA LEU A 97 2.41 2.31 1.23
C LEU A 97 3.18 2.94 0.06
N GLY A 98 4.14 2.19 -0.51
CA GLY A 98 4.91 2.63 -1.67
C GLY A 98 4.01 2.94 -2.87
N THR A 99 2.98 2.12 -3.12
CA THR A 99 2.01 2.37 -4.20
C THR A 99 1.23 3.67 -3.96
N VAL A 100 0.67 3.85 -2.77
CA VAL A 100 -0.08 5.08 -2.43
C VAL A 100 0.80 6.32 -2.60
N PHE A 101 2.02 6.26 -2.14
CA PHE A 101 2.95 7.40 -2.16
C PHE A 101 3.73 7.58 -3.48
N LEU A 102 3.37 6.82 -4.53
CA LEU A 102 3.73 7.18 -5.91
C LEU A 102 3.07 8.51 -6.31
N ASP A 103 1.86 8.77 -5.82
CA ASP A 103 1.20 10.07 -5.97
C ASP A 103 1.76 11.04 -4.90
N GLU A 104 2.53 12.02 -5.34
CA GLU A 104 3.16 13.01 -4.46
C GLU A 104 2.13 13.83 -3.70
N ALA A 105 1.02 14.19 -4.36
CA ALA A 105 -0.04 14.94 -3.72
C ALA A 105 -0.70 14.17 -2.57
N TRP A 106 -0.76 12.83 -2.66
CA TRP A 106 -1.23 11.99 -1.56
C TRP A 106 -0.20 11.89 -0.42
N PHE A 107 1.09 11.88 -0.75
CA PHE A 107 2.14 11.87 0.27
C PHE A 107 2.23 13.19 1.05
N GLU A 108 1.88 14.32 0.43
CA GLU A 108 1.85 15.64 1.08
C GLU A 108 0.54 15.93 1.81
N ASP A 109 -0.46 15.11 1.63
CA ASP A 109 -1.80 15.30 2.19
C ASP A 109 -1.93 14.72 3.59
N SER A 110 -2.18 15.57 4.58
CA SER A 110 -2.30 15.16 5.98
C SER A 110 -3.46 14.20 6.22
N GLU A 111 -4.58 14.31 5.50
CA GLU A 111 -5.73 13.41 5.67
C GLU A 111 -5.42 12.01 5.13
N VAL A 112 -4.69 11.93 4.01
CA VAL A 112 -4.20 10.65 3.47
C VAL A 112 -3.19 10.03 4.42
N LEU A 113 -2.27 10.82 4.97
CA LEU A 113 -1.28 10.31 5.93
C LEU A 113 -1.95 9.79 7.21
N ASP A 114 -2.95 10.50 7.75
CA ASP A 114 -3.70 10.08 8.92
C ASP A 114 -4.48 8.78 8.65
N TYR A 115 -5.13 8.68 7.47
CA TYR A 115 -5.79 7.45 7.05
C TYR A 115 -4.81 6.28 6.93
N MET A 116 -3.65 6.48 6.29
CA MET A 116 -2.65 5.43 6.12
C MET A 116 -2.03 4.97 7.43
N GLU A 117 -1.89 5.85 8.42
CA GLU A 117 -1.44 5.49 9.77
C GLU A 117 -2.46 4.59 10.47
N VAL A 118 -3.74 4.94 10.44
CA VAL A 118 -4.82 4.12 11.00
C VAL A 118 -4.91 2.78 10.28
N TRP A 119 -4.85 2.79 8.94
CA TRP A 119 -4.86 1.57 8.15
C TRP A 119 -3.69 0.65 8.52
N TYR A 120 -2.47 1.20 8.62
CA TYR A 120 -1.27 0.41 8.95
C TYR A 120 -1.41 -0.32 10.29
N TRP A 121 -1.79 0.39 11.33
CA TRP A 121 -1.96 -0.22 12.65
C TRP A 121 -3.14 -1.19 12.70
N SER A 122 -4.24 -0.87 12.05
CA SER A 122 -5.39 -1.77 11.95
C SER A 122 -5.05 -3.07 11.25
N ALA A 123 -4.29 -3.03 10.16
CA ALA A 123 -3.86 -4.21 9.43
C ALA A 123 -2.90 -5.11 10.25
N ILE A 124 -2.04 -4.51 11.07
CA ILE A 124 -1.18 -5.27 12.00
C ILE A 124 -2.01 -5.94 13.09
N LEU A 125 -2.91 -5.19 13.73
CA LEU A 125 -3.70 -5.68 14.85
C LEU A 125 -4.73 -6.72 14.44
N SER A 126 -5.33 -6.62 13.24
CA SER A 126 -6.31 -7.59 12.73
C SER A 126 -5.69 -8.95 12.42
N GLY A 127 -4.39 -9.00 12.12
CA GLY A 127 -3.71 -10.22 11.69
C GLY A 127 -4.18 -10.79 10.36
N GLU A 128 -5.03 -10.08 9.61
CA GLU A 128 -5.57 -10.53 8.31
C GLU A 128 -4.49 -10.74 7.25
N VAL A 129 -3.37 -10.03 7.36
CA VAL A 129 -2.26 -10.09 6.40
C VAL A 129 -1.49 -11.42 6.45
N LYS A 130 -1.74 -12.28 7.45
CA LYS A 130 -1.06 -13.58 7.60
C LYS A 130 -1.58 -14.66 6.66
N ILE A 131 -2.83 -14.57 6.24
CA ILE A 131 -3.52 -15.61 5.49
C ILE A 131 -3.64 -15.17 4.02
N GLU A 132 -3.28 -16.05 3.07
CA GLU A 132 -3.36 -15.79 1.62
C GLU A 132 -2.69 -14.48 1.16
N GLN A 133 -1.43 -14.28 1.50
CA GLN A 133 -0.69 -13.01 1.37
C GLN A 133 -0.94 -12.25 0.06
N ASN A 134 -0.91 -12.91 -1.11
CA ASN A 134 -1.04 -12.20 -2.39
C ASN A 134 -2.47 -11.75 -2.71
N ARG A 135 -3.49 -12.53 -2.34
CA ARG A 135 -4.90 -12.14 -2.54
C ARG A 135 -5.32 -11.07 -1.55
N ALA A 136 -4.91 -11.24 -0.28
CA ALA A 136 -5.14 -10.23 0.74
C ALA A 136 -4.44 -8.91 0.39
N PHE A 137 -3.24 -8.97 -0.16
CA PHE A 137 -2.50 -7.80 -0.63
C PHE A 137 -3.27 -7.00 -1.69
N ILE A 138 -3.73 -7.67 -2.77
CA ILE A 138 -4.48 -6.98 -3.85
C ILE A 138 -5.78 -6.39 -3.31
N ARG A 139 -6.55 -7.15 -2.51
CA ARG A 139 -7.79 -6.65 -1.91
C ARG A 139 -7.54 -5.44 -0.99
N ASN A 140 -6.50 -5.50 -0.17
CA ASN A 140 -6.14 -4.38 0.70
C ASN A 140 -5.70 -3.17 -0.12
N LEU A 141 -4.93 -3.35 -1.18
CA LEU A 141 -4.53 -2.26 -2.06
C LEU A 141 -5.75 -1.62 -2.75
N GLN A 142 -6.66 -2.43 -3.30
CA GLN A 142 -7.91 -1.93 -3.89
C GLN A 142 -8.73 -1.12 -2.89
N ASN A 143 -8.92 -1.65 -1.67
CA ASN A 143 -9.66 -0.96 -0.62
C ASN A 143 -9.00 0.37 -0.24
N VAL A 144 -7.69 0.38 -0.03
CA VAL A 144 -6.95 1.59 0.33
C VAL A 144 -7.07 2.66 -0.76
N LEU A 145 -6.85 2.30 -2.02
CA LEU A 145 -6.94 3.26 -3.13
C LEU A 145 -8.36 3.80 -3.29
N SER A 146 -9.39 2.95 -3.16
CA SER A 146 -10.79 3.37 -3.23
C SER A 146 -11.17 4.30 -2.08
N GLU A 147 -10.72 4.01 -0.86
CA GLU A 147 -11.02 4.87 0.31
C GLU A 147 -10.32 6.22 0.21
N ILE A 148 -9.08 6.28 -0.29
CA ILE A 148 -8.39 7.56 -0.50
C ILE A 148 -9.14 8.41 -1.54
N GLN A 149 -9.65 7.80 -2.61
CA GLN A 149 -10.50 8.51 -3.57
C GLN A 149 -11.77 9.04 -2.92
N ASN A 150 -12.47 8.23 -2.12
CA ASN A 150 -13.66 8.64 -1.38
C ASN A 150 -13.38 9.82 -0.43
N ILE A 151 -12.24 9.83 0.24
CA ILE A 151 -11.80 10.94 1.11
C ILE A 151 -11.64 12.23 0.29
N LYS A 152 -11.09 12.13 -0.93
CA LYS A 152 -10.82 13.27 -1.79
C LYS A 152 -12.03 13.80 -2.56
N GLU A 153 -12.95 12.92 -2.93
CA GLU A 153 -14.17 13.30 -3.65
C GLU A 153 -15.28 13.78 -2.73
N SER A 154 -15.31 13.30 -1.50
CA SER A 154 -16.24 13.79 -0.49
C SER A 154 -15.54 14.91 0.29
N ASP A 155 -16.13 16.10 0.39
CA ASP A 155 -15.76 17.15 1.37
C ASP A 155 -15.82 16.67 2.84
N LYS A 156 -15.90 15.36 3.04
CA LYS A 156 -15.91 14.71 4.35
C LYS A 156 -14.49 14.57 4.86
N LYS A 157 -14.11 15.49 5.74
CA LYS A 157 -12.89 15.33 6.53
C LYS A 157 -12.84 13.92 7.12
N PHE A 158 -11.67 13.28 7.00
CA PHE A 158 -11.37 12.04 7.70
C PHE A 158 -11.66 12.24 9.19
N THR A 159 -12.84 11.82 9.63
CA THR A 159 -13.26 12.01 11.00
C THR A 159 -12.87 10.77 11.81
N LYS A 160 -12.61 10.97 13.12
CA LYS A 160 -12.46 9.89 14.11
C LYS A 160 -13.57 8.83 14.04
N ALA A 161 -14.72 9.16 13.46
CA ALA A 161 -15.83 8.23 13.20
C ALA A 161 -15.47 7.15 12.16
N LEU A 162 -14.64 7.46 11.13
CA LEU A 162 -14.14 6.45 10.20
C LEU A 162 -13.13 5.53 10.90
N CYS A 163 -12.28 6.07 11.77
CA CYS A 163 -11.40 5.27 12.63
C CYS A 163 -12.21 4.30 13.50
N ASN A 164 -13.32 4.75 14.07
CA ASN A 164 -14.19 3.90 14.86
C ASN A 164 -14.83 2.79 13.99
N ASN A 165 -15.20 3.05 12.74
CA ASN A 165 -15.76 2.03 11.86
C ASN A 165 -14.72 0.98 11.47
N VAL A 166 -13.46 1.37 11.21
CA VAL A 166 -12.36 0.45 10.93
C VAL A 166 -11.98 -0.36 12.18
N LEU A 167 -12.01 0.25 13.36
CA LEU A 167 -11.67 -0.39 14.63
C LEU A 167 -12.85 -1.15 15.28
N THR A 168 -14.10 -0.82 14.92
CA THR A 168 -15.32 -1.46 15.46
C THR A 168 -15.97 -2.45 14.50
N ASP A 169 -15.33 -2.73 13.36
CA ASP A 169 -15.77 -3.87 12.55
C ASP A 169 -15.82 -5.11 13.47
N LYS A 170 -16.94 -5.81 13.47
CA LYS A 170 -17.31 -6.91 14.40
C LYS A 170 -16.18 -7.94 14.64
N LYS A 171 -15.24 -8.06 13.71
CA LYS A 171 -14.06 -8.92 13.84
C LYS A 171 -13.08 -8.48 14.95
N PHE A 172 -13.11 -7.22 15.39
CA PHE A 172 -12.31 -6.75 16.53
C PHE A 172 -13.03 -6.93 17.85
N ALA A 173 -14.37 -6.86 17.88
CA ALA A 173 -15.17 -7.03 19.09
C ALA A 173 -15.16 -8.46 19.61
N ASP A 174 -14.95 -9.47 18.73
CA ASP A 174 -14.93 -10.88 19.08
C ASP A 174 -13.55 -11.44 19.44
N ARG A 175 -12.51 -10.62 19.43
CA ARG A 175 -11.18 -11.01 19.91
C ARG A 175 -10.92 -10.28 21.22
N ASP A 176 -10.87 -11.04 22.30
CA ASP A 176 -10.33 -10.56 23.58
C ASP A 176 -8.94 -9.95 23.32
N ILE A 177 -8.89 -8.62 23.22
CA ILE A 177 -7.63 -7.90 23.25
C ILE A 177 -7.14 -8.02 24.69
N VAL A 178 -6.36 -9.07 24.93
CA VAL A 178 -5.56 -9.18 26.16
C VAL A 178 -4.53 -8.07 26.09
N LEU A 179 -4.89 -6.92 26.63
CA LEU A 179 -3.92 -5.89 26.95
C LEU A 179 -2.91 -6.52 27.90
N MET A 180 -1.71 -6.82 27.40
CA MET A 180 -0.60 -7.15 28.28
C MET A 180 -0.40 -5.96 29.21
N LYS A 181 -0.71 -6.20 30.50
CA LYS A 181 -0.29 -5.33 31.58
C LYS A 181 1.21 -5.42 31.77
#